data_fe4a47d49e038f4a9dd5fc95347b92e7
#
_entry.id   fe4a47d49e038f4a9dd5fc95347b92e7
#
_cell.length_a   1.000
_cell.length_b   1.000
_cell.length_c   1.000
_cell.angle_alpha   90.00
_cell.angle_beta   90.00
_cell.angle_gamma   90.00
#
_symmetry.space_group_name_H-M   'P 1'
#
loop_
_entity.id
_entity.type
_entity.pdbx_description
1 polymer ?
#
loop_
_entity_poly.entity_id
_entity_poly.type
_entity_poly.pdbx_seq_one_letter_code
_entity_poly.pdbx_strand_id
1 'polypeptide(L)'
;MTRASGAIGVRIAGTGSAVPERRLTNDDLARMVDTSDEWIVQRTGIRERRICDPSREGTFTLNRDALKNALDAAGLRGSDLDLVIVGTCTQEMSCPSVACRV
;
A
#
# COMPACT_ATOMS: atom_id res chain seq x y z
N MET A 1 29.26 19.24 -31.01
CA MET A 1 28.30 18.12 -30.81
C MET A 1 28.00 18.03 -29.35
N THR A 2 26.85 18.53 -28.96
CA THR A 2 26.27 18.30 -27.63
C THR A 2 25.94 16.82 -27.54
N ARG A 3 26.65 16.07 -26.70
CA ARG A 3 26.16 14.78 -26.26
C ARG A 3 24.79 15.02 -25.64
N ALA A 4 23.74 14.56 -26.28
CA ALA A 4 22.50 14.34 -25.57
C ALA A 4 22.86 13.47 -24.37
N SER A 5 22.76 14.01 -23.17
CA SER A 5 22.81 13.19 -21.96
C SER A 5 21.74 12.15 -22.16
N GLY A 6 22.13 10.90 -22.39
CA GLY A 6 21.20 9.82 -22.61
C GLY A 6 20.29 9.76 -21.39
N ALA A 7 19.08 10.23 -21.52
CA ALA A 7 18.09 10.07 -20.48
C ALA A 7 17.95 8.56 -20.24
N ILE A 8 18.28 8.12 -19.03
CA ILE A 8 18.05 6.74 -18.62
C ILE A 8 16.54 6.56 -18.58
N GLY A 9 16.02 5.74 -19.49
CA GLY A 9 14.61 5.42 -19.49
C GLY A 9 14.22 4.70 -18.19
N VAL A 10 13.06 5.05 -17.64
CA VAL A 10 12.48 4.39 -16.46
C VAL A 10 11.20 3.69 -16.88
N ARG A 11 11.00 2.47 -16.40
CA ARG A 11 9.77 1.74 -16.61
C ARG A 11 9.25 1.16 -15.28
N ILE A 12 7.95 0.99 -15.19
CA ILE A 12 7.32 0.23 -14.12
C ILE A 12 7.42 -1.25 -14.51
N ALA A 13 8.18 -2.03 -13.75
CA ALA A 13 8.40 -3.45 -14.02
C ALA A 13 7.28 -4.34 -13.45
N GLY A 14 6.65 -3.91 -12.36
CA GLY A 14 5.55 -4.62 -11.73
C GLY A 14 4.90 -3.77 -10.65
N THR A 15 3.68 -4.12 -10.30
CA THR A 15 2.91 -3.50 -9.24
C THR A 15 2.37 -4.56 -8.30
N GLY A 16 2.13 -4.19 -7.06
CA GLY A 16 1.54 -5.07 -6.07
C GLY A 16 0.84 -4.27 -4.97
N SER A 17 -0.14 -4.89 -4.38
CA SER A 17 -0.88 -4.31 -3.27
C SER A 17 -1.08 -5.34 -2.17
N ALA A 18 -1.30 -4.84 -0.95
CA ALA A 18 -1.74 -5.64 0.18
C ALA A 18 -2.74 -4.82 0.99
N VAL A 19 -3.81 -5.46 1.39
CA VAL A 19 -4.88 -4.85 2.18
C VAL A 19 -5.25 -5.77 3.34
N PRO A 20 -5.71 -5.22 4.46
CA PRO A 20 -6.24 -6.01 5.55
C PRO A 20 -7.40 -6.91 5.12
N GLU A 21 -7.59 -8.01 5.83
CA GLU A 21 -8.62 -8.99 5.51
C GLU A 21 -10.02 -8.50 5.88
N ARG A 22 -10.13 -7.81 7.02
CA ARG A 22 -11.41 -7.32 7.54
C ARG A 22 -11.98 -6.21 6.66
N ARG A 23 -13.23 -6.36 6.26
CA ARG A 23 -14.01 -5.36 5.53
C ARG A 23 -14.96 -4.61 6.45
N LEU A 24 -15.09 -3.32 6.22
CA LEU A 24 -16.12 -2.47 6.84
C LEU A 24 -16.94 -1.84 5.72
N THR A 25 -18.18 -2.25 5.60
CA THR A 25 -19.11 -1.74 4.57
C THR A 25 -19.73 -0.42 4.98
N ASN A 26 -20.35 0.28 4.02
CA ASN A 26 -21.11 1.49 4.32
C ASN A 26 -22.32 1.20 5.23
N ASP A 27 -22.95 0.04 5.09
CA ASP A 27 -24.05 -0.38 5.97
C ASP A 27 -23.58 -0.62 7.40
N ASP A 28 -22.37 -1.15 7.58
CA ASP A 28 -21.77 -1.26 8.92
C ASP A 28 -21.53 0.11 9.54
N LEU A 29 -21.05 1.07 8.74
CA LEU A 29 -20.88 2.45 9.20
C LEU A 29 -22.21 3.12 9.57
N ALA A 30 -23.27 2.88 8.80
CA ALA A 30 -24.59 3.44 9.07
C ALA A 30 -25.19 2.95 10.40
N ARG A 31 -24.70 1.84 10.93
CA ARG A 31 -25.09 1.35 12.27
C ARG A 31 -24.34 2.06 13.40
N MET A 32 -23.21 2.70 13.09
CA MET A 32 -22.34 3.33 14.10
C MET A 32 -22.47 4.86 14.11
N VAL A 33 -22.74 5.46 12.95
CA VAL A 33 -22.83 6.91 12.78
C VAL A 33 -23.99 7.27 11.85
N ASP A 34 -24.45 8.50 11.93
CA ASP A 34 -25.54 9.01 11.09
C ASP A 34 -25.04 9.23 9.65
N THR A 35 -25.21 8.19 8.83
CA THR A 35 -24.84 8.18 7.42
C THR A 35 -25.63 7.11 6.65
N SER A 36 -25.45 7.05 5.34
CA SER A 36 -26.04 6.01 4.49
C SER A 36 -25.08 5.60 3.38
N ASP A 37 -25.26 4.38 2.84
CA ASP A 37 -24.48 3.91 1.68
C ASP A 37 -24.64 4.85 0.49
N GLU A 38 -25.84 5.28 0.19
CA GLU A 38 -26.13 6.21 -0.90
C GLU A 38 -25.34 7.51 -0.78
N TRP A 39 -25.35 8.11 0.42
CA TRP A 39 -24.63 9.35 0.69
C TRP A 39 -23.12 9.18 0.51
N ILE A 40 -22.54 8.12 1.05
CA ILE A 40 -21.10 7.84 0.97
C ILE A 40 -20.69 7.58 -0.48
N VAL A 41 -21.43 6.73 -1.19
CA VAL A 41 -21.12 6.40 -2.60
C VAL A 41 -21.23 7.61 -3.50
N GLN A 42 -22.28 8.43 -3.32
CA GLN A 42 -22.45 9.64 -4.13
C GLN A 42 -21.31 10.63 -3.96
N ARG A 43 -20.75 10.74 -2.75
CA ARG A 43 -19.68 11.68 -2.45
C ARG A 43 -18.27 11.16 -2.71
N THR A 44 -18.05 9.88 -2.56
CA THR A 44 -16.70 9.30 -2.55
C THR A 44 -16.52 8.15 -3.53
N GLY A 45 -17.59 7.52 -3.97
CA GLY A 45 -17.53 6.26 -4.72
C GLY A 45 -17.13 5.05 -3.88
N ILE A 46 -16.87 5.22 -2.58
CA ILE A 46 -16.40 4.16 -1.70
C ILE A 46 -17.58 3.32 -1.21
N ARG A 47 -17.50 2.01 -1.40
CA ARG A 47 -18.50 1.05 -0.93
C ARG A 47 -18.09 0.33 0.34
N GLU A 48 -16.80 0.07 0.48
CA GLU A 48 -16.22 -0.59 1.65
C GLU A 48 -14.79 -0.12 1.88
N ARG A 49 -14.26 -0.33 3.07
CA ARG A 49 -12.86 -0.12 3.42
C ARG A 49 -12.31 -1.32 4.15
N ARG A 50 -11.00 -1.42 4.17
CA ARG A 50 -10.30 -2.47 4.87
C ARG A 50 -9.82 -1.93 6.21
N ILE A 51 -9.97 -2.73 7.25
CA ILE A 51 -9.60 -2.35 8.62
C ILE A 51 -8.53 -3.30 9.10
N CYS A 52 -7.39 -2.71 9.51
CA CYS A 52 -6.26 -3.44 10.05
C CYS A 52 -6.63 -4.07 11.41
N ASP A 53 -6.24 -5.31 11.59
CA ASP A 53 -6.22 -5.96 12.91
C ASP A 53 -4.86 -5.70 13.55
N PRO A 54 -4.77 -4.85 14.59
CA PRO A 54 -3.47 -4.47 15.17
C PRO A 54 -2.69 -5.62 15.78
N SER A 55 -3.37 -6.73 16.08
CA SER A 55 -2.71 -7.93 16.65
C SER A 55 -1.97 -8.75 15.60
N ARG A 56 -2.30 -8.61 14.32
CA ARG A 56 -1.80 -9.43 13.22
C ARG A 56 -1.22 -8.63 12.07
N GLU A 57 -1.67 -7.41 11.88
CA GLU A 57 -1.39 -6.58 10.72
C GLU A 57 -0.94 -5.19 11.17
N GLY A 58 -0.12 -4.56 10.36
CA GLY A 58 0.34 -3.20 10.56
C GLY A 58 1.01 -2.66 9.33
N THR A 59 1.56 -1.46 9.42
CA THR A 59 2.25 -0.81 8.31
C THR A 59 3.39 -1.68 7.77
N PHE A 60 4.15 -2.32 8.64
CA PHE A 60 5.23 -3.21 8.23
C PHE A 60 4.74 -4.41 7.40
N THR A 61 3.76 -5.15 7.90
CA THR A 61 3.26 -6.36 7.22
C THR A 61 2.62 -6.03 5.88
N LEU A 62 1.85 -4.97 5.81
CA LEU A 62 1.20 -4.53 4.58
C LEU A 62 2.22 -4.06 3.53
N ASN A 63 3.25 -3.30 3.94
CA ASN A 63 4.34 -2.89 3.04
C ASN A 63 5.12 -4.11 2.54
N ARG A 64 5.50 -5.03 3.43
CA ARG A 64 6.19 -6.26 3.06
C ARG A 64 5.40 -7.06 2.01
N ASP A 65 4.13 -7.28 2.26
CA ASP A 65 3.29 -8.11 1.39
C ASP A 65 3.02 -7.41 0.05
N ALA A 66 2.82 -6.09 0.04
CA ALA A 66 2.69 -5.31 -1.18
C ALA A 66 3.97 -5.35 -2.02
N LEU A 67 5.14 -5.18 -1.40
CA LEU A 67 6.43 -5.27 -2.08
C LEU A 67 6.67 -6.66 -2.64
N LYS A 68 6.39 -7.70 -1.85
CA LYS A 68 6.49 -9.08 -2.32
C LYS A 68 5.63 -9.33 -3.54
N ASN A 69 4.37 -8.90 -3.52
CA ASN A 69 3.46 -9.05 -4.66
C ASN A 69 3.95 -8.29 -5.90
N ALA A 70 4.54 -7.11 -5.73
CA ALA A 70 5.13 -6.34 -6.82
C ALA A 70 6.36 -7.04 -7.42
N LEU A 71 7.23 -7.60 -6.57
CA LEU A 71 8.40 -8.35 -7.02
C LEU A 71 7.99 -9.63 -7.76
N ASP A 72 7.01 -10.36 -7.25
CA ASP A 72 6.48 -11.56 -7.91
C ASP A 72 5.90 -11.22 -9.29
N ALA A 73 5.15 -10.12 -9.41
CA ALA A 73 4.61 -9.64 -10.68
C ALA A 73 5.71 -9.22 -11.66
N ALA A 74 6.83 -8.69 -11.17
CA ALA A 74 7.97 -8.29 -11.99
C ALA A 74 8.92 -9.45 -12.34
N GLY A 75 8.78 -10.60 -11.68
CA GLY A 75 9.72 -11.73 -11.80
C GLY A 75 11.09 -11.43 -11.16
N LEU A 76 11.12 -10.56 -10.14
CA LEU A 76 12.33 -10.12 -9.44
C LEU A 76 12.38 -10.68 -8.01
N ARG A 77 13.57 -10.71 -7.45
CA ARG A 77 13.83 -11.05 -6.05
C ARG A 77 14.24 -9.80 -5.27
N GLY A 78 14.11 -9.83 -3.95
CA GLY A 78 14.58 -8.74 -3.11
C GLY A 78 16.05 -8.38 -3.31
N SER A 79 16.89 -9.38 -3.61
CA SER A 79 18.32 -9.16 -3.93
C SER A 79 18.58 -8.39 -5.23
N ASP A 80 17.58 -8.24 -6.07
CA ASP A 80 17.70 -7.48 -7.33
C ASP A 80 17.41 -5.98 -7.14
N LEU A 81 17.03 -5.58 -5.92
CA LEU A 81 16.71 -4.19 -5.56
C LEU A 81 17.95 -3.44 -5.09
N ASP A 82 18.16 -2.26 -5.62
CA ASP A 82 19.23 -1.33 -5.19
C ASP A 82 18.71 -0.30 -4.18
N LEU A 83 17.41 -0.02 -4.17
CA LEU A 83 16.79 0.99 -3.32
C LEU A 83 15.35 0.60 -2.97
N VAL A 84 14.98 0.79 -1.71
CA VAL A 84 13.62 0.67 -1.21
C VAL A 84 13.19 1.97 -0.59
N ILE A 85 12.06 2.52 -1.03
CA ILE A 85 11.47 3.73 -0.47
C ILE A 85 10.09 3.38 0.09
N VAL A 86 9.86 3.74 1.35
CA VAL A 86 8.56 3.60 2.02
C VAL A 86 8.07 4.97 2.46
N GLY A 87 6.93 5.39 1.92
CA GLY A 87 6.21 6.59 2.32
C GLY A 87 5.10 6.23 3.29
N THR A 88 5.21 6.64 4.56
CA THR A 88 4.18 6.37 5.57
C THR A 88 4.22 7.42 6.68
N CYS A 89 3.04 7.68 7.27
CA CYS A 89 2.88 8.46 8.50
C CYS A 89 2.46 7.58 9.68
N THR A 90 2.33 6.27 9.48
CA THR A 90 1.77 5.31 10.46
C THR A 90 2.76 4.19 10.79
N GLN A 91 4.06 4.51 10.82
CA GLN A 91 5.09 3.54 11.20
C GLN A 91 4.91 3.10 12.66
N GLU A 92 5.14 1.83 12.92
CA GLU A 92 5.03 1.27 14.28
C GLU A 92 6.15 1.71 15.21
N MET A 93 7.31 2.08 14.64
CA MET A 93 8.46 2.59 15.39
C MET A 93 9.29 3.54 14.51
N SER A 94 9.99 4.45 15.18
CA SER A 94 10.85 5.42 14.48
C SER A 94 12.13 4.79 13.95
N CYS A 95 12.66 3.80 14.64
CA CYS A 95 13.90 3.12 14.30
C CYS A 95 13.84 1.65 14.76
N PRO A 96 14.20 0.68 13.89
CA PRO A 96 14.53 0.87 12.47
C PRO A 96 13.32 1.33 11.65
N SER A 97 13.55 2.02 10.54
CA SER A 97 12.48 2.44 9.64
C SER A 97 11.78 1.25 9.00
N VAL A 98 10.54 1.44 8.52
CA VAL A 98 9.80 0.39 7.82
C VAL A 98 10.59 -0.13 6.62
N ALA A 99 11.24 0.74 5.85
CA ALA A 99 12.04 0.35 4.70
C ALA A 99 13.22 -0.58 5.04
N CYS A 100 13.77 -0.49 6.24
CA CYS A 100 14.84 -1.40 6.71
C CYS A 100 14.32 -2.76 7.17
N ARG A 101 13.04 -2.89 7.43
CA ARG A 101 12.39 -4.09 7.98
C ARG A 101 11.68 -4.93 6.91
N VAL A 102 11.38 -4.30 5.78
CA VAL A 102 10.61 -4.91 4.66
C VAL A 102 11.48 -5.85 3.75
#